data_29638b7fa90c055b283962a5f28aecec
#
_entry.id   29638b7fa90c055b283962a5f28aecec
#
_cell.length_a   1.000
_cell.length_b   1.000
_cell.length_c   1.000
_cell.angle_alpha   90.00
_cell.angle_beta   90.00
_cell.angle_gamma   90.00
#
_symmetry.space_group_name_H-M   'P 1'
#
loop_
_entity.id
_entity.type
_entity.pdbx_description
1 polymer ?
#
loop_
_entity_poly.entity_id
_entity_poly.type
_entity_poly.pdbx_seq_one_letter_code
_entity_poly.pdbx_strand_id
1 'polypeptide(L)' 'MRISYKKLWVMLAEREMSKAELRKSAGIAPATFTKLRKNQEVALSVLLKIADVLNCDAGDMMSFMKDNNSADCIEPLK' A
#
# COMPACT_ATOMS: atom_id res chain seq x y z
N MET A 1 3.97 -8.44 -12.21
CA MET A 1 3.77 -7.15 -11.54
C MET A 1 3.98 -7.27 -10.06
N ARG A 2 4.29 -6.18 -9.43
CA ARG A 2 4.47 -6.12 -8.00
C ARG A 2 3.70 -4.94 -7.43
N ILE A 3 3.48 -4.95 -6.12
CA ILE A 3 2.74 -3.91 -5.43
C ILE A 3 3.73 -2.88 -4.88
N SER A 4 3.37 -1.61 -4.98
CA SER A 4 4.13 -0.53 -4.37
C SER A 4 3.20 0.30 -3.52
N TYR A 5 3.60 0.58 -2.29
CA TYR A 5 2.85 1.44 -1.37
C TYR A 5 3.50 2.81 -1.23
N LYS A 6 4.29 3.19 -2.21
CA LYS A 6 4.97 4.48 -2.16
C LYS A 6 3.99 5.64 -2.00
N LYS A 7 2.86 5.56 -2.69
CA LYS A 7 1.83 6.60 -2.58
C LYS A 7 1.34 6.77 -1.14
N LEU A 8 1.23 5.65 -0.42
CA LEU A 8 0.80 5.69 0.98
C LEU A 8 1.80 6.48 1.82
N TRP A 9 3.09 6.20 1.65
CA TRP A 9 4.12 6.88 2.43
C TRP A 9 4.20 8.37 2.10
N VAL A 10 4.03 8.72 0.83
CA VAL A 10 4.00 10.11 0.41
C VAL A 10 2.81 10.82 1.05
N MET A 11 1.65 10.16 1.07
CA MET A 11 0.46 10.73 1.68
C MET A 11 0.65 10.98 3.17
N LEU A 12 1.29 10.04 3.88
CA LEU A 12 1.56 10.21 5.29
C LEU A 12 2.50 11.39 5.52
N ALA A 13 3.51 11.53 4.67
CA ALA A 13 4.44 12.66 4.78
C ALA A 13 3.71 13.99 4.58
N GLU A 14 2.80 14.04 3.63
CA GLU A 14 2.02 15.25 3.37
C GLU A 14 1.10 15.61 4.54
N ARG A 15 0.63 14.60 5.25
CA ARG A 15 -0.25 14.80 6.40
C ARG A 15 0.51 14.91 7.71
N GLU A 16 1.84 14.84 7.64
CA GLU A 16 2.70 14.91 8.82
C GLU A 16 2.34 13.83 9.83
N MET A 17 1.96 12.65 9.33
CA MET A 17 1.59 11.52 10.16
C MET A 17 2.70 10.49 10.11
N SER A 18 3.10 9.97 11.26
CA SER A 18 4.13 8.94 11.31
C SER A 18 3.54 7.58 10.98
N LYS A 19 4.41 6.65 10.57
CA LYS A 19 3.98 5.29 10.29
C LYS A 19 3.41 4.63 11.54
N ALA A 20 4.00 4.92 12.69
CA ALA A 20 3.50 4.38 13.95
C ALA A 20 2.09 4.88 14.27
N GLU A 21 1.83 6.14 13.97
CA GLU A 21 0.50 6.70 14.19
C GLU A 21 -0.53 6.03 13.30
N LEU A 22 -0.17 5.79 12.04
CA LEU A 22 -1.06 5.09 11.13
C LEU A 22 -1.36 3.69 11.63
N ARG A 23 -0.33 2.96 12.06
CA ARG A 23 -0.49 1.61 12.54
C ARG A 23 -1.45 1.56 13.74
N LYS A 24 -1.29 2.49 14.66
CA LYS A 24 -2.15 2.55 15.85
C LYS A 24 -3.58 2.93 15.48
N SER A 25 -3.73 3.92 14.63
CA SER A 25 -5.05 4.41 14.24
C SER A 25 -5.84 3.36 13.47
N ALA A 26 -5.17 2.61 12.60
CA ALA A 26 -5.83 1.60 11.82
C ALA A 26 -5.92 0.25 12.54
N GLY A 27 -5.25 0.11 13.67
CA GLY A 27 -5.28 -1.15 14.41
C GLY A 27 -4.59 -2.29 13.67
N ILE A 28 -3.48 -2.00 13.02
CA ILE A 28 -2.76 -2.99 12.21
C ILE A 28 -1.73 -3.69 13.07
N ALA A 29 -1.65 -5.02 12.93
CA ALA A 29 -0.65 -5.81 13.63
C ALA A 29 0.75 -5.45 13.14
N PRO A 30 1.77 -5.49 14.02
CA PRO A 30 3.13 -5.17 13.60
C PRO A 30 3.64 -6.02 12.44
N ALA A 31 3.32 -7.29 12.42
CA ALA A 31 3.75 -8.19 11.35
C ALA A 31 3.16 -7.77 10.01
N THR A 32 1.89 -7.38 10.01
CA THR A 32 1.22 -6.92 8.80
C THR A 32 1.81 -5.60 8.32
N PHE A 33 2.09 -4.72 9.26
CA PHE A 33 2.68 -3.43 8.91
C PHE A 33 4.06 -3.60 8.30
N THR A 34 4.82 -4.58 8.78
CA THR A 34 6.12 -4.92 8.21
C THR A 34 5.97 -5.31 6.74
N LYS A 35 4.93 -6.07 6.42
CA LYS A 35 4.66 -6.44 5.03
C LYS A 35 4.40 -5.21 4.17
N LEU A 36 3.65 -4.25 4.69
CA LEU A 36 3.41 -3.00 3.97
C LEU A 36 4.71 -2.28 3.68
N ARG A 37 5.61 -2.24 4.66
CA ARG A 37 6.89 -1.56 4.47
C ARG A 37 7.78 -2.25 3.44
N LYS A 38 7.58 -3.54 3.24
CA LYS A 38 8.36 -4.32 2.27
C LYS A 38 7.65 -4.48 0.93
N ASN A 39 6.54 -3.77 0.73
CA ASN A 39 5.74 -3.85 -0.49
C ASN A 39 5.24 -5.28 -0.75
N GLN A 40 4.87 -5.97 0.32
CA GLN A 40 4.32 -7.31 0.21
C GLN A 40 2.79 -7.26 0.29
N GLU A 41 2.16 -8.32 -0.17
CA GLU A 41 0.72 -8.40 -0.14
C GLU A 41 0.19 -8.46 1.28
N VAL A 42 -0.90 -7.74 1.51
CA VAL A 42 -1.61 -7.78 2.79
C VAL A 42 -3.08 -8.03 2.50
N ALA A 43 -3.81 -8.42 3.54
CA ALA A 43 -5.24 -8.66 3.39
C ALA A 43 -5.95 -7.38 2.99
N LEU A 44 -6.97 -7.53 2.16
CA LEU A 44 -7.76 -6.38 1.71
C LEU A 44 -8.39 -5.65 2.89
N SER A 45 -8.75 -6.39 3.95
CA SER A 45 -9.32 -5.78 5.15
C SER A 45 -8.36 -4.78 5.79
N VAL A 46 -7.06 -5.04 5.70
CA VAL A 46 -6.05 -4.12 6.22
C VAL A 46 -6.07 -2.82 5.40
N LEU A 47 -6.14 -2.95 4.09
CA LEU A 47 -6.20 -1.79 3.21
C LEU A 47 -7.46 -0.97 3.45
N LEU A 48 -8.58 -1.65 3.73
CA LEU A 48 -9.82 -0.96 4.06
C LEU A 48 -9.68 -0.14 5.33
N LYS A 49 -9.00 -0.68 6.34
CA LYS A 49 -8.77 0.05 7.59
C LYS A 49 -7.92 1.29 7.35
N ILE A 50 -6.88 1.15 6.54
CA ILE A 50 -6.01 2.29 6.23
C ILE A 50 -6.78 3.34 5.45
N ALA A 51 -7.56 2.91 4.47
CA ALA A 51 -8.36 3.83 3.66
C ALA A 51 -9.36 4.59 4.52
N ASP A 52 -9.94 3.91 5.49
CA ASP A 52 -10.90 4.52 6.40
C ASP A 52 -10.24 5.60 7.26
N VAL A 53 -9.05 5.31 7.79
CA VAL A 53 -8.31 6.26 8.61
C VAL A 53 -7.90 7.49 7.80
N LEU A 54 -7.43 7.28 6.57
CA LEU A 54 -6.93 8.36 5.72
C LEU A 54 -8.01 8.96 4.83
N ASN A 55 -9.18 8.36 4.83
CA ASN A 55 -10.31 8.80 4.00
C ASN A 55 -9.90 8.89 2.53
N CYS A 56 -9.36 7.80 2.02
CA CYS A 56 -8.86 7.75 0.65
C CYS A 56 -9.22 6.40 0.01
N ASP A 57 -8.97 6.28 -1.26
CA ASP A 57 -9.24 5.06 -2.01
C ASP A 57 -7.95 4.24 -2.15
N ALA A 58 -8.08 2.98 -2.52
CA ALA A 58 -6.94 2.10 -2.70
C ALA A 58 -5.96 2.66 -3.74
N GLY A 59 -6.48 3.26 -4.80
CA GLY A 59 -5.63 3.85 -5.84
C GLY A 59 -4.79 5.02 -5.34
N ASP A 60 -5.17 5.62 -4.22
CA ASP A 60 -4.40 6.71 -3.62
C ASP A 60 -3.28 6.19 -2.74
N MET A 61 -3.34 4.94 -2.33
CA MET A 61 -2.39 4.35 -1.39
C MET A 61 -1.38 3.44 -2.06
N MET A 62 -1.75 2.80 -3.14
CA MET A 62 -0.93 1.77 -3.74
C MET A 62 -1.03 1.78 -5.24
N SER A 63 -0.07 1.16 -5.89
CA SER A 63 -0.10 0.98 -7.33
C SER A 63 0.59 -0.33 -7.67
N PHE A 64 0.29 -0.84 -8.85
CA PHE A 64 0.96 -2.00 -9.39
C PHE A 64 2.06 -1.51 -10.31
N MET A 65 3.22 -2.12 -10.21
CA MET A 65 4.36 -1.76 -11.02
C MET A 65 4.85 -2.96 -11.80
N LYS A 66 5.26 -2.72 -13.02
CA LYS A 66 5.81 -3.79 -13.84
C LYS A 66 7.22 -4.11 -13.38
N ASP A 67 7.54 -5.38 -13.38
CA ASP A 67 8.91 -5.80 -13.14
C ASP A 67 9.75 -5.51 -14.37
N ASN A 68 11.02 -5.26 -14.16
CA ASN A 68 11.91 -4.92 -15.25
C ASN A 68 12.06 -6.03 -16.28
N ASN A 69 11.93 -7.28 -15.84
CA ASN A 69 12.07 -8.40 -16.76
C ASN A 69 10.76 -9.08 -17.02
N SER A 70 9.68 -8.35 -17.01
CA SER A 70 8.36 -8.88 -17.28
C SER A 70 7.94 -8.63 -18.71
N ALA A 71 8.88 -8.62 -19.61
CA ALA A 71 8.61 -8.36 -21.01
C ALA A 71 7.67 -9.38 -21.62
N ASP A 72 7.63 -10.51 -21.03
CA ASP A 72 6.75 -11.56 -21.48
C ASP A 72 5.31 -11.37 -21.11
N CYS A 73 5.06 -10.36 -20.40
CA CYS A 73 3.74 -10.10 -19.99
C CYS A 73 2.96 -9.58 -21.07
N ILE A 74 2.40 -9.87 -21.63
CA ILE A 74 1.74 -9.24 -22.60
C ILE A 74 0.42 -9.11 -22.70
N GLU A 75 0.24 -9.18 -22.50
CA GLU A 75 -0.72 -9.04 -22.54
C GLU A 75 -1.60 -8.65 -22.59
N PRO A 76 -2.09 -8.36 -22.87
CA PRO A 76 -2.93 -7.89 -22.67
C PRO A 76 -4.01 -7.75 -22.94
N LEU A 77 -4.18 -7.69 -22.80
CA LEU A 77 -5.09 -7.65 -22.82
C LEU A 77 -5.83 -7.14 -23.24
N LYS A 78 -5.88 -6.94 -23.46
CA LYS A 78 -6.47 -6.48 -23.58
C LYS A 78 -7.18 -6.41 -23.53
#